data_125b9cf45bb57071df09b466c06a99c9
#
_entry.id   125b9cf45bb57071df09b466c06a99c9
#
_cell.length_a   1.000
_cell.length_b   1.000
_cell.length_c   1.000
_cell.angle_alpha   90.00
_cell.angle_beta   90.00
_cell.angle_gamma   90.00
#
_symmetry.space_group_name_H-M   'P 1'
#
loop_
_entity.id
_entity.type
_entity.pdbx_description
1 polymer ?
#
loop_
_entity_poly.entity_id
_entity_poly.type
_entity_poly.pdbx_seq_one_letter_code
_entity_poly.pdbx_strand_id
1 'polypeptide(L)'
;DCPVWLGQPDLLATLLRQGHQPQWLQSTWAGITPLLADGLPRHYRLTRAVGIFGQVMAEYVLTYMLGHEREVLARLVSQVERKWDSRHGQSLAGRKVLIVGTGDIGQTVAQFLVPFGVELYGVASSAREQAPFIEVGSLADLPRLVGEMDFVVNLLPNTPDTHDIYDAALFKQFKATGLFINVGRG
;
A
#
# COMPACT_ATOMS: atom_id res chain seq x y z
N ASP A 1 -14.55 -26.87 22.49
CA ASP A 1 -14.07 -25.50 22.68
C ASP A 1 -12.55 -25.46 22.44
N CYS A 2 -12.11 -24.88 21.32
CA CYS A 2 -10.69 -24.73 21.03
C CYS A 2 -10.21 -23.36 21.59
N PRO A 3 -9.18 -23.29 22.43
CA PRO A 3 -8.71 -22.04 23.00
C PRO A 3 -7.89 -21.18 22.02
N VAL A 4 -7.40 -21.77 20.90
CA VAL A 4 -6.58 -21.10 19.89
C VAL A 4 -7.31 -21.11 18.55
N TRP A 5 -7.48 -19.93 17.97
CA TRP A 5 -8.15 -19.76 16.69
C TRP A 5 -7.22 -19.18 15.64
N LEU A 6 -7.30 -19.71 14.42
CA LEU A 6 -6.64 -19.22 13.23
C LEU A 6 -7.70 -18.98 12.15
N GLY A 7 -7.77 -17.77 11.59
CA GLY A 7 -8.74 -17.49 10.54
C GLY A 7 -8.73 -16.07 10.02
N GLN A 8 -9.64 -15.81 9.09
CA GLN A 8 -9.86 -14.48 8.53
C GLN A 8 -10.54 -13.56 9.55
N PRO A 9 -10.18 -12.28 9.64
CA PRO A 9 -10.70 -11.35 10.64
C PRO A 9 -12.22 -11.26 10.69
N ASP A 10 -12.88 -11.25 9.52
CA ASP A 10 -14.36 -11.15 9.44
C ASP A 10 -15.07 -12.37 10.05
N LEU A 11 -14.58 -13.57 9.71
CA LEU A 11 -15.13 -14.82 10.25
C LEU A 11 -14.91 -14.91 11.76
N LEU A 12 -13.71 -14.54 12.21
CA LEU A 12 -13.37 -14.55 13.65
C LEU A 12 -14.20 -13.51 14.42
N ALA A 13 -14.43 -12.32 13.86
CA ALA A 13 -15.31 -11.32 14.46
C ALA A 13 -16.77 -11.81 14.57
N THR A 14 -17.24 -12.58 13.59
CA THR A 14 -18.57 -13.19 13.63
C THR A 14 -18.71 -14.19 14.79
N LEU A 15 -17.72 -15.06 14.98
CA LEU A 15 -17.70 -16.01 16.09
C LEU A 15 -17.66 -15.33 17.46
N LEU A 16 -16.87 -14.23 17.57
CA LEU A 16 -16.80 -13.42 18.79
C LEU A 16 -18.17 -12.78 19.12
N ARG A 17 -18.92 -12.29 18.12
CA ARG A 17 -20.29 -11.76 18.29
C ARG A 17 -21.28 -12.82 18.76
N GLN A 18 -21.05 -14.08 18.41
CA GLN A 18 -21.86 -15.23 18.87
C GLN A 18 -21.56 -15.65 20.31
N GLY A 19 -20.63 -14.96 20.99
CA GLY A 19 -20.29 -15.20 22.40
C GLY A 19 -19.20 -16.23 22.62
N HIS A 20 -18.55 -16.71 21.56
CA HIS A 20 -17.39 -17.60 21.70
C HIS A 20 -16.18 -16.85 22.24
N GLN A 21 -15.36 -17.51 23.06
CA GLN A 21 -14.27 -16.88 23.80
C GLN A 21 -12.95 -17.65 23.61
N PRO A 22 -12.09 -17.27 22.65
CA PRO A 22 -10.75 -17.83 22.54
C PRO A 22 -9.81 -17.25 23.59
N GLN A 23 -8.71 -17.96 23.86
CA GLN A 23 -7.59 -17.42 24.64
C GLN A 23 -6.58 -16.71 23.73
N TRP A 24 -6.40 -17.23 22.51
CA TRP A 24 -5.51 -16.66 21.50
C TRP A 24 -6.15 -16.71 20.11
N LEU A 25 -6.07 -15.61 19.40
CA LEU A 25 -6.59 -15.44 18.05
C LEU A 25 -5.46 -15.00 17.14
N GLN A 26 -5.15 -15.81 16.12
CA GLN A 26 -4.23 -15.50 15.05
C GLN A 26 -5.01 -15.11 13.79
N SER A 27 -4.91 -13.86 13.37
CA SER A 27 -5.44 -13.44 12.07
C SER A 27 -4.53 -13.90 10.93
N THR A 28 -5.13 -14.43 9.87
CA THR A 28 -4.42 -14.77 8.62
C THR A 28 -4.12 -13.55 7.76
N TRP A 29 -4.64 -12.38 8.11
CA TRP A 29 -4.45 -11.11 7.40
C TRP A 29 -3.61 -10.13 8.22
N ALA A 30 -2.92 -9.23 7.53
CA ALA A 30 -2.24 -8.10 8.15
C ALA A 30 -3.22 -7.07 8.73
N GLY A 31 -4.32 -6.80 8.01
CA GLY A 31 -5.40 -5.91 8.47
C GLY A 31 -6.36 -6.65 9.40
N ILE A 32 -6.67 -6.03 10.55
CA ILE A 32 -7.51 -6.62 11.61
C ILE A 32 -8.70 -5.72 12.00
N THR A 33 -9.06 -4.76 11.17
CA THR A 33 -10.15 -3.80 11.44
C THR A 33 -11.46 -4.46 11.91
N PRO A 34 -11.92 -5.60 11.33
CA PRO A 34 -13.13 -6.27 11.79
C PRO A 34 -13.06 -6.75 13.24
N LEU A 35 -11.86 -7.08 13.73
CA LEU A 35 -11.61 -7.53 15.11
C LEU A 35 -11.48 -6.37 16.10
N LEU A 36 -11.38 -5.14 15.61
CA LEU A 36 -11.32 -3.92 16.42
C LEU A 36 -12.68 -3.22 16.55
N ALA A 37 -13.74 -3.78 15.94
CA ALA A 37 -15.09 -3.23 16.00
C ALA A 37 -15.60 -3.10 17.45
N ASP A 38 -16.41 -2.09 17.68
CA ASP A 38 -17.02 -1.85 19.00
C ASP A 38 -17.93 -3.00 19.41
N GLY A 39 -17.99 -3.24 20.72
CA GLY A 39 -18.80 -4.32 21.31
C GLY A 39 -18.17 -5.73 21.23
N LEU A 40 -17.01 -5.90 20.58
CA LEU A 40 -16.31 -7.18 20.61
C LEU A 40 -15.49 -7.34 21.91
N PRO A 41 -15.42 -8.56 22.45
CA PRO A 41 -14.58 -8.85 23.61
C PRO A 41 -13.08 -8.65 23.24
N ARG A 42 -12.26 -8.24 24.20
CA ARG A 42 -10.83 -7.96 24.03
C ARG A 42 -9.93 -8.68 25.04
N HIS A 43 -10.44 -9.72 25.68
CA HIS A 43 -9.76 -10.46 26.74
C HIS A 43 -8.80 -11.55 26.22
N TYR A 44 -8.71 -11.73 24.88
CA TYR A 44 -7.84 -12.70 24.25
C TYR A 44 -6.54 -12.06 23.70
N ARG A 45 -5.50 -12.89 23.53
CA ARG A 45 -4.29 -12.47 22.82
C ARG A 45 -4.60 -12.37 21.32
N LEU A 46 -4.36 -11.22 20.70
CA LEU A 46 -4.51 -11.03 19.25
C LEU A 46 -3.14 -10.93 18.59
N THR A 47 -2.92 -11.76 17.58
CA THR A 47 -1.78 -11.70 16.67
C THR A 47 -2.26 -11.68 15.23
N ARG A 48 -1.42 -11.15 14.32
CA ARG A 48 -1.75 -11.03 12.90
C ARG A 48 -0.59 -11.48 12.02
N ALA A 49 -0.86 -11.74 10.73
CA ALA A 49 0.17 -12.04 9.76
C ALA A 49 1.01 -10.77 9.46
N VAL A 50 2.33 -10.87 9.61
CA VAL A 50 3.31 -9.81 9.34
C VAL A 50 4.51 -10.43 8.63
N GLY A 51 5.20 -9.67 7.77
CA GLY A 51 6.45 -10.11 7.10
C GLY A 51 6.27 -11.02 5.90
N ILE A 52 5.05 -11.40 5.52
CA ILE A 52 4.79 -12.36 4.43
C ILE A 52 4.21 -11.72 3.16
N PHE A 53 3.77 -10.47 3.22
CA PHE A 53 3.10 -9.81 2.10
C PHE A 53 4.00 -8.89 1.29
N GLY A 54 5.19 -8.56 1.78
CA GLY A 54 6.04 -7.52 1.20
C GLY A 54 6.41 -7.80 -0.25
N GLN A 55 6.85 -9.02 -0.56
CA GLN A 55 7.24 -9.41 -1.91
C GLN A 55 6.07 -9.32 -2.91
N VAL A 56 4.92 -9.92 -2.57
CA VAL A 56 3.75 -9.93 -3.46
C VAL A 56 3.24 -8.50 -3.72
N MET A 57 3.29 -7.63 -2.72
CA MET A 57 2.92 -6.22 -2.88
C MET A 57 3.95 -5.46 -3.74
N ALA A 58 5.23 -5.75 -3.59
CA ALA A 58 6.28 -5.14 -4.42
C ALA A 58 6.12 -5.56 -5.89
N GLU A 59 5.85 -6.83 -6.16
CA GLU A 59 5.59 -7.34 -7.51
C GLU A 59 4.35 -6.68 -8.13
N TYR A 60 3.28 -6.51 -7.35
CA TYR A 60 2.07 -5.81 -7.78
C TYR A 60 2.40 -4.36 -8.17
N VAL A 61 3.04 -3.61 -7.29
CA VAL A 61 3.42 -2.22 -7.54
C VAL A 61 4.30 -2.09 -8.77
N LEU A 62 5.35 -2.91 -8.88
CA LEU A 62 6.24 -2.93 -10.05
C LEU A 62 5.52 -3.25 -11.35
N THR A 63 4.55 -4.18 -11.33
CA THR A 63 3.76 -4.53 -12.51
C THR A 63 3.05 -3.30 -13.09
N TYR A 64 2.42 -2.50 -12.25
CA TYR A 64 1.71 -1.30 -12.70
C TYR A 64 2.67 -0.16 -13.09
N MET A 65 3.73 0.04 -12.34
CA MET A 65 4.74 1.06 -12.67
C MET A 65 5.42 0.77 -14.01
N LEU A 66 5.90 -0.45 -14.21
CA LEU A 66 6.51 -0.89 -15.47
C LEU A 66 5.48 -0.89 -16.62
N GLY A 67 4.27 -1.37 -16.35
CA GLY A 67 3.19 -1.37 -17.33
C GLY A 67 2.84 0.03 -17.83
N HIS A 68 2.85 1.03 -16.93
CA HIS A 68 2.63 2.44 -17.24
C HIS A 68 3.78 3.00 -18.08
N GLU A 69 5.02 2.94 -17.59
CA GLU A 69 6.19 3.50 -18.30
C GLU A 69 6.44 2.84 -19.66
N ARG A 70 6.15 1.56 -19.78
CA ARG A 70 6.31 0.81 -21.04
C ARG A 70 5.07 0.86 -21.94
N GLU A 71 4.00 1.55 -21.50
CA GLU A 71 2.72 1.68 -22.21
C GLU A 71 2.12 0.32 -22.63
N VAL A 72 2.23 -0.68 -21.75
CA VAL A 72 1.89 -2.09 -22.08
C VAL A 72 0.42 -2.22 -22.53
N LEU A 73 -0.51 -1.57 -21.84
CA LEU A 73 -1.94 -1.65 -22.17
C LEU A 73 -2.24 -1.04 -23.55
N ALA A 74 -1.67 0.13 -23.85
CA ALA A 74 -1.86 0.78 -25.15
C ALA A 74 -1.27 -0.06 -26.30
N ARG A 75 -0.10 -0.71 -26.06
CA ARG A 75 0.51 -1.62 -27.04
C ARG A 75 -0.32 -2.87 -27.26
N LEU A 76 -0.95 -3.43 -26.23
CA LEU A 76 -1.87 -4.55 -26.37
C LEU A 76 -3.07 -4.20 -27.26
N VAL A 77 -3.64 -2.98 -27.08
CA VAL A 77 -4.72 -2.49 -27.96
C VAL A 77 -4.23 -2.39 -29.42
N SER A 78 -3.05 -1.76 -29.64
CA SER A 78 -2.47 -1.64 -30.99
C SER A 78 -2.21 -3.01 -31.62
N GLN A 79 -1.77 -4.00 -30.83
CA GLN A 79 -1.55 -5.37 -31.29
C GLN A 79 -2.86 -6.06 -31.72
N VAL A 80 -3.93 -5.92 -30.93
CA VAL A 80 -5.26 -6.45 -31.30
C VAL A 80 -5.77 -5.81 -32.60
N GLU A 81 -5.53 -4.51 -32.76
CA GLU A 81 -5.91 -3.77 -33.98
C GLU A 81 -4.94 -4.01 -35.16
N ARG A 82 -3.89 -4.80 -34.98
CA ARG A 82 -2.82 -5.06 -35.98
C ARG A 82 -2.15 -3.77 -36.49
N LYS A 83 -2.03 -2.76 -35.62
CA LYS A 83 -1.35 -1.48 -35.90
C LYS A 83 0.04 -1.48 -35.31
N TRP A 84 1.03 -1.10 -36.10
CA TRP A 84 2.39 -0.88 -35.60
C TRP A 84 2.41 0.35 -34.69
N ASP A 85 2.83 0.17 -33.44
CA ASP A 85 2.97 1.22 -32.44
C ASP A 85 4.45 1.61 -32.28
N SER A 86 4.79 2.77 -32.82
CA SER A 86 6.16 3.31 -32.82
C SER A 86 6.49 4.15 -31.58
N ARG A 87 5.59 4.29 -30.60
CA ARG A 87 5.85 5.06 -29.39
C ARG A 87 7.01 4.47 -28.60
N HIS A 88 7.79 5.34 -27.99
CA HIS A 88 8.90 4.94 -27.13
C HIS A 88 8.42 4.99 -25.66
N GLY A 89 8.41 3.83 -25.00
CA GLY A 89 8.16 3.78 -23.55
C GLY A 89 9.30 4.43 -22.77
N GLN A 90 8.97 4.91 -21.59
CA GLN A 90 9.91 5.53 -20.68
C GLN A 90 10.57 4.52 -19.73
N SER A 91 11.62 4.93 -19.02
CA SER A 91 12.29 4.16 -17.98
C SER A 91 11.79 4.59 -16.59
N LEU A 92 11.86 3.65 -15.64
CA LEU A 92 11.67 3.99 -14.21
C LEU A 92 12.87 4.76 -13.64
N ALA A 93 14.05 4.66 -14.25
CA ALA A 93 15.25 5.33 -13.76
C ALA A 93 15.03 6.86 -13.66
N GLY A 94 15.31 7.43 -12.50
CA GLY A 94 15.10 8.85 -12.19
C GLY A 94 13.65 9.26 -11.90
N ARG A 95 12.69 8.30 -11.92
CA ARG A 95 11.31 8.61 -11.51
C ARG A 95 11.22 8.79 -10.00
N LYS A 96 10.44 9.78 -9.58
CA LYS A 96 10.14 10.04 -8.17
C LYS A 96 8.97 9.20 -7.70
N VAL A 97 9.17 8.39 -6.67
CA VAL A 97 8.18 7.47 -6.11
C VAL A 97 7.94 7.80 -4.65
N LEU A 98 6.70 8.12 -4.30
CA LEU A 98 6.27 8.31 -2.92
C LEU A 98 5.61 7.04 -2.40
N ILE A 99 6.14 6.48 -1.32
CA ILE A 99 5.52 5.37 -0.58
C ILE A 99 4.86 5.93 0.67
N VAL A 100 3.53 5.95 0.69
CA VAL A 100 2.73 6.44 1.81
C VAL A 100 2.41 5.25 2.73
N GLY A 101 3.14 5.18 3.84
CA GLY A 101 3.18 4.04 4.74
C GLY A 101 4.49 3.26 4.61
N THR A 102 5.58 3.76 5.26
CA THR A 102 6.93 3.17 5.22
C THR A 102 7.14 2.07 6.28
N GLY A 103 6.08 1.34 6.64
CA GLY A 103 6.15 0.16 7.51
C GLY A 103 6.78 -1.05 6.82
N ASP A 104 6.55 -2.25 7.35
CA ASP A 104 7.11 -3.52 6.85
C ASP A 104 6.94 -3.72 5.34
N ILE A 105 5.70 -3.59 4.82
CA ILE A 105 5.42 -3.73 3.39
C ILE A 105 6.05 -2.58 2.60
N GLY A 106 5.91 -1.33 3.06
CA GLY A 106 6.46 -0.16 2.37
C GLY A 106 7.98 -0.19 2.26
N GLN A 107 8.65 -0.66 3.31
CA GLN A 107 10.10 -0.86 3.30
C GLN A 107 10.51 -1.95 2.29
N THR A 108 9.77 -3.05 2.22
CA THR A 108 10.03 -4.10 1.24
C THR A 108 9.81 -3.59 -0.18
N VAL A 109 8.70 -2.88 -0.46
CA VAL A 109 8.44 -2.26 -1.76
C VAL A 109 9.57 -1.30 -2.15
N ALA A 110 10.03 -0.46 -1.20
CA ALA A 110 11.14 0.46 -1.45
C ALA A 110 12.42 -0.28 -1.85
N GLN A 111 12.78 -1.34 -1.13
CA GLN A 111 13.96 -2.16 -1.43
C GLN A 111 13.88 -2.81 -2.82
N PHE A 112 12.71 -3.29 -3.22
CA PHE A 112 12.50 -3.86 -4.57
C PHE A 112 12.62 -2.81 -5.68
N LEU A 113 12.34 -1.54 -5.38
CA LEU A 113 12.43 -0.45 -6.35
C LEU A 113 13.86 0.10 -6.54
N VAL A 114 14.74 -0.04 -5.54
CA VAL A 114 16.13 0.46 -5.61
C VAL A 114 16.87 0.05 -6.90
N PRO A 115 16.84 -1.21 -7.36
CA PRO A 115 17.57 -1.64 -8.57
C PRO A 115 17.08 -0.95 -9.86
N PHE A 116 15.90 -0.34 -9.85
CA PHE A 116 15.36 0.37 -11.01
C PHE A 116 15.81 1.83 -11.10
N GLY A 117 16.61 2.31 -10.14
CA GLY A 117 17.18 3.66 -10.14
C GLY A 117 16.16 4.76 -9.91
N VAL A 118 15.07 4.49 -9.20
CA VAL A 118 14.07 5.50 -8.81
C VAL A 118 14.55 6.33 -7.62
N GLU A 119 14.00 7.54 -7.49
CA GLU A 119 14.15 8.40 -6.31
C GLU A 119 13.01 8.09 -5.33
N LEU A 120 13.34 7.55 -4.16
CA LEU A 120 12.37 7.11 -3.17
C LEU A 120 12.10 8.15 -2.11
N TYR A 121 10.83 8.46 -1.93
CA TYR A 121 10.29 9.33 -0.87
C TYR A 121 9.27 8.53 -0.05
N GLY A 122 9.12 8.89 1.22
CA GLY A 122 8.22 8.20 2.12
C GLY A 122 7.33 9.14 2.92
N VAL A 123 6.19 8.62 3.37
CA VAL A 123 5.36 9.24 4.41
C VAL A 123 5.08 8.20 5.49
N ALA A 124 5.23 8.62 6.74
CA ALA A 124 5.00 7.81 7.94
C ALA A 124 4.17 8.57 8.97
N SER A 125 3.87 7.95 10.12
CA SER A 125 3.21 8.64 11.25
C SER A 125 4.02 9.82 11.80
N SER A 126 5.35 9.79 11.64
CA SER A 126 6.27 10.86 11.99
C SER A 126 7.43 10.91 11.01
N ALA A 127 7.94 12.11 10.75
CA ALA A 127 9.12 12.31 9.93
C ALA A 127 10.35 11.65 10.56
N ARG A 128 11.20 11.03 9.75
CA ARG A 128 12.42 10.34 10.22
C ARG A 128 13.37 10.05 9.07
N GLU A 129 14.63 9.79 9.40
CA GLU A 129 15.58 9.18 8.47
C GLU A 129 15.32 7.67 8.37
N GLN A 130 15.19 7.15 7.17
CA GLN A 130 14.96 5.73 6.90
C GLN A 130 15.49 5.37 5.51
N ALA A 131 16.55 4.57 5.44
CA ALA A 131 17.00 4.05 4.14
C ALA A 131 15.97 3.07 3.55
N PRO A 132 15.77 3.02 2.21
CA PRO A 132 16.51 3.72 1.16
C PRO A 132 15.88 5.07 0.74
N PHE A 133 15.00 5.67 1.53
CA PHE A 133 14.31 6.90 1.19
C PHE A 133 15.24 8.11 1.27
N ILE A 134 15.08 9.03 0.32
CA ILE A 134 15.75 10.34 0.33
C ILE A 134 15.15 11.22 1.45
N GLU A 135 13.83 11.16 1.62
CA GLU A 135 13.08 11.88 2.64
C GLU A 135 11.92 11.02 3.12
N VAL A 136 11.67 10.98 4.43
CA VAL A 136 10.43 10.43 5.00
C VAL A 136 9.77 11.53 5.83
N GLY A 137 8.70 12.08 5.29
CA GLY A 137 7.85 13.07 5.97
C GLY A 137 6.76 12.43 6.84
N SER A 138 5.97 13.29 7.49
CA SER A 138 4.75 12.95 8.20
C SER A 138 3.52 13.02 7.29
N LEU A 139 2.34 12.66 7.78
CA LEU A 139 1.08 12.84 7.04
C LEU A 139 0.79 14.32 6.70
N ALA A 140 1.26 15.26 7.51
CA ALA A 140 1.12 16.69 7.23
C ALA A 140 1.94 17.13 6.00
N ASP A 141 3.00 16.41 5.64
CA ASP A 141 3.84 16.68 4.46
C ASP A 141 3.27 16.09 3.18
N LEU A 142 2.26 15.22 3.26
CA LEU A 142 1.69 14.51 2.11
C LEU A 142 1.24 15.46 0.98
N PRO A 143 0.53 16.59 1.24
CA PRO A 143 0.12 17.50 0.19
C PRO A 143 1.29 18.13 -0.58
N ARG A 144 2.38 18.44 0.10
CA ARG A 144 3.60 18.98 -0.52
C ARG A 144 4.30 17.91 -1.38
N LEU A 145 4.43 16.71 -0.86
CA LEU A 145 5.17 15.63 -1.51
C LEU A 145 4.49 15.14 -2.79
N VAL A 146 3.17 14.92 -2.79
CA VAL A 146 2.46 14.34 -3.95
C VAL A 146 2.62 15.16 -5.23
N GLY A 147 2.78 16.50 -5.13
CA GLY A 147 2.89 17.39 -6.28
C GLY A 147 4.14 17.18 -7.14
N GLU A 148 5.17 16.56 -6.59
CA GLU A 148 6.43 16.29 -7.28
C GLU A 148 6.59 14.86 -7.77
N MET A 149 5.70 13.95 -7.37
CA MET A 149 5.87 12.51 -7.58
C MET A 149 5.32 12.04 -8.92
N ASP A 150 6.05 11.13 -9.56
CA ASP A 150 5.59 10.42 -10.76
C ASP A 150 4.70 9.24 -10.37
N PHE A 151 4.98 8.62 -9.23
CA PHE A 151 4.21 7.52 -8.67
C PHE A 151 3.92 7.77 -7.19
N VAL A 152 2.69 7.51 -6.78
CA VAL A 152 2.27 7.53 -5.38
C VAL A 152 1.67 6.17 -5.04
N VAL A 153 2.31 5.47 -4.11
CA VAL A 153 1.90 4.13 -3.65
C VAL A 153 1.32 4.25 -2.25
N ASN A 154 0.01 4.02 -2.11
CA ASN A 154 -0.65 4.01 -0.81
C ASN A 154 -0.58 2.62 -0.16
N LEU A 155 -0.06 2.56 1.06
CA LEU A 155 0.03 1.38 1.92
C LEU A 155 -0.52 1.66 3.33
N LEU A 156 -1.26 2.77 3.51
CA LEU A 156 -1.83 3.12 4.80
C LEU A 156 -2.89 2.10 5.25
N PRO A 157 -2.94 1.80 6.56
CA PRO A 157 -4.08 1.12 7.14
C PRO A 157 -5.28 2.06 7.19
N ASN A 158 -6.50 1.51 7.32
CA ASN A 158 -7.68 2.30 7.61
C ASN A 158 -7.74 2.57 9.14
N THR A 159 -7.49 3.81 9.52
CA THR A 159 -7.57 4.33 10.89
C THR A 159 -8.29 5.67 10.90
N PRO A 160 -8.74 6.20 12.04
CA PRO A 160 -9.34 7.54 12.09
C PRO A 160 -8.46 8.62 11.45
N ASP A 161 -7.14 8.54 11.61
CA ASP A 161 -6.18 9.54 11.07
C ASP A 161 -5.94 9.39 9.57
N THR A 162 -6.27 8.25 8.97
CA THR A 162 -6.02 7.96 7.55
C THR A 162 -7.29 7.81 6.73
N HIS A 163 -8.46 7.92 7.39
CA HIS A 163 -9.76 7.87 6.72
C HIS A 163 -9.92 9.08 5.80
N ASP A 164 -10.33 8.83 4.55
CA ASP A 164 -10.57 9.86 3.53
C ASP A 164 -9.40 10.81 3.25
N ILE A 165 -8.15 10.40 3.57
CA ILE A 165 -6.97 11.24 3.37
C ILE A 165 -6.74 11.57 1.88
N TYR A 166 -7.18 10.70 0.98
CA TYR A 166 -7.10 10.89 -0.48
C TYR A 166 -8.38 11.52 -1.01
N ASP A 167 -8.62 12.76 -0.63
CA ASP A 167 -9.75 13.54 -1.09
C ASP A 167 -9.51 14.26 -2.43
N ALA A 168 -10.54 14.93 -2.94
CA ALA A 168 -10.45 15.70 -4.18
C ALA A 168 -9.45 16.86 -4.12
N ALA A 169 -9.19 17.42 -2.92
CA ALA A 169 -8.23 18.51 -2.75
C ALA A 169 -6.80 17.98 -2.85
N LEU A 170 -6.52 16.82 -2.27
CA LEU A 170 -5.22 16.18 -2.38
C LEU A 170 -4.95 15.72 -3.82
N PHE A 171 -5.91 15.07 -4.51
CA PHE A 171 -5.72 14.63 -5.90
C PHE A 171 -5.47 15.78 -6.87
N LYS A 172 -5.99 16.98 -6.62
CA LYS A 172 -5.68 18.18 -7.43
C LYS A 172 -4.21 18.61 -7.35
N GLN A 173 -3.47 18.17 -6.35
CA GLN A 173 -2.05 18.47 -6.17
C GLN A 173 -1.14 17.47 -6.87
N PHE A 174 -1.67 16.31 -7.30
CA PHE A 174 -0.88 15.33 -8.04
C PHE A 174 -0.42 15.89 -9.39
N LYS A 175 0.72 15.40 -9.87
CA LYS A 175 1.09 15.64 -11.28
C LYS A 175 -0.01 15.10 -12.20
N ALA A 176 -0.32 15.81 -13.27
CA ALA A 176 -1.29 15.39 -14.28
C ALA A 176 -0.89 14.05 -14.94
N THR A 177 0.40 13.72 -14.95
CA THR A 177 0.97 12.47 -15.47
C THR A 177 1.26 11.45 -14.36
N GLY A 178 0.97 11.79 -13.12
CA GLY A 178 1.26 10.93 -11.97
C GLY A 178 0.33 9.72 -11.91
N LEU A 179 0.87 8.58 -11.52
CA LEU A 179 0.11 7.35 -11.29
C LEU A 179 -0.08 7.11 -9.80
N PHE A 180 -1.34 6.94 -9.38
CA PHE A 180 -1.70 6.51 -8.02
C PHE A 180 -1.95 5.02 -7.96
N ILE A 181 -1.26 4.31 -7.09
CA ILE A 181 -1.40 2.86 -6.88
C ILE A 181 -1.86 2.64 -5.44
N ASN A 182 -3.11 2.22 -5.26
CA ASN A 182 -3.66 1.95 -3.94
C ASN A 182 -3.57 0.45 -3.63
N VAL A 183 -2.69 0.07 -2.72
CA VAL A 183 -2.55 -1.28 -2.15
C VAL A 183 -2.81 -1.27 -0.64
N GLY A 184 -3.21 -0.11 -0.11
CA GLY A 184 -3.70 0.08 1.26
C GLY A 184 -5.21 -0.09 1.39
N ARG A 185 -5.76 0.55 2.42
CA ARG A 185 -7.20 0.54 2.75
C ARG A 185 -7.74 1.93 3.06
N GLY A 186 -7.03 2.96 2.68
CA GLY A 186 -7.47 4.34 2.79
C GLY A 186 -8.36 4.77 1.64
#